data_0d9ee17b984ec8c59606859ef6dbe67e
#
_entry.id   0d9ee17b984ec8c59606859ef6dbe67e
#
_cell.length_a   1.000
_cell.length_b   1.000
_cell.length_c   1.000
_cell.angle_alpha   90.00
_cell.angle_beta   90.00
_cell.angle_gamma   90.00
#
_symmetry.space_group_name_H-M   'P 1'
#
loop_
_entity.id
_entity.type
_entity.pdbx_description
1 polymer ?
#
loop_
_entity_poly.entity_id
_entity_poly.type
_entity_poly.pdbx_seq_one_letter_code
_entity_poly.pdbx_strand_id
1 'polypeptide(L)'
;GLFPDSFIKTGEGVHMQITDVRVRKIEKEGKMKAIVSITIDNEFVVHDIKVIEGEKGLFIAMPSRKAADGEYRDIAHPINSGTRDMIQSVILERYATAALEDQQEELA
;
A
#
# COMPACT_ATOMS: atom_id res chain seq x y z
N GLY A 1 19.87 3.42 -20.32
CA GLY A 1 19.56 3.42 -20.47
C GLY A 1 19.44 3.54 -20.68
N LEU A 2 19.52 3.59 -20.58
CA LEU A 2 19.07 3.58 -20.74
C LEU A 2 18.38 3.57 -20.99
N PHE A 3 17.87 3.65 -20.93
CA PHE A 3 17.00 3.38 -21.11
C PHE A 3 16.65 3.45 -21.84
N PRO A 4 16.71 3.33 -22.12
CA PRO A 4 16.24 3.41 -22.78
C PRO A 4 15.51 3.48 -23.40
N ASP A 5 15.37 3.79 -23.85
CA ASP A 5 14.61 3.79 -24.59
C ASP A 5 13.73 3.04 -24.73
N SER A 6 13.94 2.54 -24.38
CA SER A 6 13.19 1.64 -24.50
C SER A 6 12.06 1.61 -23.75
N PHE A 7 11.98 2.16 -22.84
CA PHE A 7 10.95 2.04 -22.08
C PHE A 7 9.89 2.69 -22.50
N ILE A 8 9.93 3.01 -23.44
CA ILE A 8 8.94 3.67 -23.85
C ILE A 8 7.95 2.82 -24.35
N LYS A 9 7.91 1.74 -24.13
CA LYS A 9 7.14 0.91 -24.47
C LYS A 9 5.86 1.19 -24.28
N THR A 10 5.15 0.94 -24.79
CA THR A 10 3.88 1.07 -24.84
C THR A 10 3.15 0.32 -23.96
N GLY A 11 3.20 0.31 -23.01
CA GLY A 11 2.40 -0.23 -22.17
C GLY A 11 2.40 -1.62 -21.86
N GLU A 12 2.90 -2.40 -22.70
CA GLU A 12 2.84 -3.69 -22.44
C GLU A 12 3.97 -4.01 -21.74
N GLY A 13 4.38 -4.37 -20.93
CA GLY A 13 5.54 -4.72 -20.27
C GLY A 13 6.19 -3.67 -19.43
N VAL A 14 5.67 -2.49 -19.39
CA VAL A 14 6.27 -1.46 -18.59
C VAL A 14 5.28 -1.09 -17.52
N HIS A 15 5.37 -1.69 -16.38
CA HIS A 15 4.46 -1.46 -15.29
C HIS A 15 5.23 -1.13 -14.03
N MET A 16 4.62 -0.28 -13.20
CA MET A 16 5.14 0.01 -11.90
C MET A 16 5.13 -1.26 -11.06
N GLN A 17 6.17 -1.51 -10.31
CA GLN A 17 6.22 -2.68 -9.47
C GLN A 17 6.44 -2.29 -8.03
N ILE A 18 5.73 -2.97 -7.13
CA ILE A 18 5.93 -2.79 -5.71
C ILE A 18 7.06 -3.74 -5.33
N THR A 19 8.22 -3.18 -5.04
CA THR A 19 9.39 -4.00 -4.79
C THR A 19 9.64 -4.26 -3.30
N ASP A 20 8.93 -3.58 -2.42
CA ASP A 20 9.03 -3.89 -0.99
C ASP A 20 7.78 -3.36 -0.30
N VAL A 21 7.35 -4.04 0.74
CA VAL A 21 6.21 -3.62 1.55
C VAL A 21 6.63 -3.79 2.99
N ARG A 22 6.54 -2.70 3.77
CA ARG A 22 6.91 -2.78 5.18
C ARG A 22 5.72 -2.41 6.04
N VAL A 23 5.32 -3.35 6.89
CA VAL A 23 4.23 -3.12 7.82
C VAL A 23 4.86 -2.47 9.04
N ARG A 24 4.57 -1.18 9.23
CA ARG A 24 5.22 -0.40 10.27
C ARG A 24 4.55 -0.54 11.62
N LYS A 25 3.25 -0.77 11.64
CA LYS A 25 2.52 -0.85 12.88
C LYS A 25 1.31 -1.73 12.68
N ILE A 26 1.01 -2.56 13.65
CA ILE A 26 -0.17 -3.41 13.63
C ILE A 26 -1.00 -3.09 14.85
N GLU A 27 -2.29 -2.81 14.64
CA GLU A 27 -3.21 -2.52 15.72
C GLU A 27 -4.24 -3.64 15.79
N LYS A 28 -4.51 -4.13 16.95
CA LYS A 28 -5.46 -5.22 17.09
C LYS A 28 -6.88 -4.75 17.34
N GLU A 29 -7.04 -3.54 17.83
CA GLU A 29 -8.35 -3.03 18.10
C GLU A 29 -8.68 -1.87 17.17
N GLY A 30 -9.94 -1.66 16.93
CA GLY A 30 -10.36 -0.57 16.05
C GLY A 30 -10.36 -1.00 14.60
N LYS A 31 -10.72 -0.07 13.74
CA LYS A 31 -10.86 -0.39 12.32
C LYS A 31 -9.56 -0.22 11.57
N MET A 32 -8.65 0.62 12.02
CA MET A 32 -7.36 0.77 11.36
C MET A 32 -6.47 -0.34 11.88
N LYS A 33 -6.11 -1.31 11.02
CA LYS A 33 -5.39 -2.48 11.45
C LYS A 33 -3.89 -2.39 11.27
N ALA A 34 -3.43 -1.57 10.37
CA ALA A 34 -1.98 -1.47 10.14
C ALA A 34 -1.62 -0.19 9.41
N ILE A 35 -0.37 0.21 9.57
CA ILE A 35 0.20 1.31 8.81
C ILE A 35 1.36 0.71 8.00
N VAL A 36 1.39 0.98 6.73
CA VAL A 36 2.28 0.31 5.80
C VAL A 36 3.01 1.31 4.92
N SER A 37 4.22 1.00 4.54
CA SER A 37 4.98 1.75 3.55
C SER A 37 5.26 0.83 2.37
N ILE A 38 5.21 1.35 1.16
CA ILE A 38 5.55 0.56 -0.01
C ILE A 38 6.69 1.24 -0.76
N THR A 39 7.54 0.43 -1.37
CA THR A 39 8.61 0.92 -2.23
C THR A 39 8.26 0.52 -3.67
N ILE A 40 8.39 1.48 -4.58
CA ILE A 40 8.05 1.28 -5.96
C ILE A 40 9.33 1.28 -6.78
N ASP A 41 9.57 0.22 -7.52
CA ASP A 41 10.72 0.10 -8.43
C ASP A 41 12.06 0.39 -7.76
N ASN A 42 12.16 0.11 -6.46
CA ASN A 42 13.36 0.38 -5.66
C ASN A 42 13.79 1.84 -5.71
N GLU A 43 12.88 2.73 -6.07
CA GLU A 43 13.25 4.13 -6.24
C GLU A 43 12.34 5.10 -5.52
N PHE A 44 11.16 4.71 -5.15
CA PHE A 44 10.19 5.64 -4.61
C PHE A 44 9.41 5.00 -3.48
N VAL A 45 9.22 5.69 -2.38
CA VAL A 45 8.52 5.14 -1.22
C VAL A 45 7.28 5.95 -0.93
N VAL A 46 6.19 5.29 -0.62
CA VAL A 46 4.97 5.94 -0.15
C VAL A 46 4.71 5.46 1.27
N HIS A 47 4.64 6.40 2.20
CA HIS A 47 4.42 6.07 3.62
C HIS A 47 2.96 6.28 4.00
N ASP A 48 2.60 5.79 5.16
CA ASP A 48 1.30 6.05 5.80
C ASP A 48 0.09 5.54 5.02
N ILE A 49 0.26 4.40 4.37
CA ILE A 49 -0.88 3.71 3.79
C ILE A 49 -1.48 2.88 4.90
N LYS A 50 -2.79 2.92 5.07
CA LYS A 50 -3.45 2.22 6.17
C LYS A 50 -4.23 1.02 5.68
N VAL A 51 -4.22 -0.03 6.46
CA VAL A 51 -5.05 -1.20 6.23
C VAL A 51 -6.26 -1.04 7.15
N ILE A 52 -7.44 -1.02 6.60
CA ILE A 52 -8.67 -0.73 7.34
C ILE A 52 -9.65 -1.88 7.18
N GLU A 53 -10.31 -2.23 8.27
CA GLU A 53 -11.30 -3.27 8.24
C GLU A 53 -12.67 -2.64 8.01
N GLY A 54 -13.28 -2.91 6.88
CA GLY A 54 -14.59 -2.40 6.56
C GLY A 54 -15.63 -3.50 6.66
N GLU A 55 -16.86 -3.18 6.31
CA GLU A 55 -17.93 -4.15 6.40
C GLU A 55 -17.75 -5.31 5.45
N LYS A 56 -17.11 -5.11 4.33
CA LYS A 56 -16.92 -6.16 3.36
C LYS A 56 -15.53 -6.76 3.40
N GLY A 57 -14.73 -6.40 4.35
CA GLY A 57 -13.40 -6.95 4.50
C GLY A 57 -12.35 -5.87 4.56
N LEU A 58 -11.10 -6.28 4.42
CA LEU A 58 -9.99 -5.35 4.52
C LEU A 58 -9.80 -4.57 3.23
N PHE A 59 -9.45 -3.33 3.35
CA PHE A 59 -9.09 -2.53 2.19
C PHE A 59 -7.99 -1.55 2.61
N ILE A 60 -7.41 -0.85 1.65
CA ILE A 60 -6.35 0.09 1.96
C ILE A 60 -6.86 1.52 1.79
N ALA A 61 -6.30 2.42 2.60
CA ALA A 61 -6.56 3.84 2.47
C ALA A 61 -5.22 4.51 2.22
N MET A 62 -5.15 5.29 1.18
CA MET A 62 -3.91 5.96 0.79
C MET A 62 -3.65 7.13 1.75
N PRO A 63 -2.42 7.64 1.83
CA PRO A 63 -2.13 8.73 2.73
C PRO A 63 -2.92 9.97 2.33
N SER A 64 -3.51 10.64 3.31
CA SER A 64 -4.36 11.79 3.04
C SER A 64 -4.14 12.84 4.10
N ARG A 65 -4.60 14.04 3.85
CA ARG A 65 -4.53 15.10 4.85
C ARG A 65 -5.80 15.92 4.78
N LYS A 66 -6.11 16.58 5.87
CA LYS A 66 -7.30 17.39 5.97
C LYS A 66 -7.03 18.73 5.28
N ALA A 67 -7.88 19.08 4.36
CA ALA A 67 -7.74 20.32 3.63
C ALA A 67 -8.38 21.46 4.42
N ALA A 68 -8.22 22.68 3.92
CA ALA A 68 -8.74 23.86 4.60
C ALA A 68 -10.25 23.83 4.73
N ASP A 69 -10.95 23.14 3.83
CA ASP A 69 -12.39 23.04 3.88
C ASP A 69 -12.89 21.95 4.81
N GLY A 70 -11.98 21.27 5.50
CA GLY A 70 -12.36 20.23 6.43
C GLY A 70 -12.43 18.84 5.83
N GLU A 71 -12.26 18.71 4.54
CA GLU A 71 -12.34 17.40 3.91
C GLU A 71 -10.98 16.78 3.74
N TYR A 72 -10.92 15.44 3.77
CA TYR A 72 -9.66 14.75 3.60
C TYR A 72 -9.41 14.50 2.12
N ARG A 73 -8.19 14.72 1.70
CA ARG A 73 -7.79 14.49 0.32
C ARG A 73 -6.53 13.67 0.29
N ASP A 74 -6.47 12.72 -0.62
CA ASP A 74 -5.30 11.86 -0.74
C ASP A 74 -4.10 12.69 -1.15
N ILE A 75 -2.96 12.41 -0.53
CA ILE A 75 -1.69 13.03 -0.90
C ILE A 75 -1.13 12.27 -2.08
N ALA A 76 -1.32 10.97 -2.13
CA ALA A 76 -0.84 10.11 -3.20
C ALA A 76 -1.84 8.99 -3.40
N HIS A 77 -2.15 8.65 -4.64
CA HIS A 77 -3.10 7.57 -4.89
C HIS A 77 -2.93 7.04 -6.32
N PRO A 78 -3.33 5.79 -6.54
CA PRO A 78 -3.30 5.25 -7.90
C PRO A 78 -4.39 5.92 -8.74
N ILE A 79 -4.14 6.06 -10.03
CA ILE A 79 -5.09 6.74 -10.88
C ILE A 79 -5.84 5.78 -11.80
N ASN A 80 -5.66 4.49 -11.64
CA ASN A 80 -6.48 3.53 -12.38
C ASN A 80 -6.76 2.34 -11.50
N SER A 81 -7.79 1.58 -11.84
CA SER A 81 -8.25 0.49 -11.00
C SER A 81 -7.28 -0.68 -11.00
N GLY A 82 -6.61 -0.91 -12.10
CA GLY A 82 -5.64 -2.00 -12.15
C GLY A 82 -4.49 -1.81 -11.19
N THR A 83 -3.96 -0.59 -11.12
CA THR A 83 -2.87 -0.27 -10.21
C THR A 83 -3.38 -0.33 -8.77
N ARG A 84 -4.60 0.18 -8.53
CA ARG A 84 -5.15 0.14 -7.18
C ARG A 84 -5.32 -1.29 -6.71
N ASP A 85 -5.83 -2.16 -7.55
CA ASP A 85 -6.04 -3.56 -7.17
C ASP A 85 -4.71 -4.25 -6.92
N MET A 86 -3.71 -3.96 -7.72
CA MET A 86 -2.40 -4.55 -7.55
C MET A 86 -1.77 -4.11 -6.21
N ILE A 87 -1.83 -2.81 -5.92
CA ILE A 87 -1.27 -2.29 -4.68
C ILE A 87 -2.01 -2.89 -3.49
N GLN A 88 -3.34 -2.92 -3.55
CA GLN A 88 -4.13 -3.47 -2.45
C GLN A 88 -3.81 -4.94 -2.23
N SER A 89 -3.72 -5.73 -3.30
CA SER A 89 -3.44 -7.14 -3.18
C SER A 89 -2.08 -7.39 -2.52
N VAL A 90 -1.07 -6.66 -2.95
CA VAL A 90 0.28 -6.85 -2.43
C VAL A 90 0.33 -6.44 -0.94
N ILE A 91 -0.31 -5.33 -0.60
CA ILE A 91 -0.30 -4.87 0.78
C ILE A 91 -1.08 -5.83 1.68
N LEU A 92 -2.25 -6.27 1.25
CA LEU A 92 -3.06 -7.14 2.09
C LEU A 92 -2.40 -8.51 2.28
N GLU A 93 -1.71 -9.01 1.27
CA GLU A 93 -1.00 -10.26 1.40
C GLU A 93 0.13 -10.11 2.41
N ARG A 94 0.86 -9.02 2.34
CA ARG A 94 1.97 -8.81 3.28
C ARG A 94 1.44 -8.54 4.69
N TYR A 95 0.33 -7.85 4.80
CA TYR A 95 -0.28 -7.61 6.10
C TYR A 95 -0.70 -8.94 6.75
N ALA A 96 -1.28 -9.84 5.98
CA ALA A 96 -1.71 -11.13 6.52
C ALA A 96 -0.53 -11.91 7.09
N THR A 97 0.60 -11.89 6.40
CA THR A 97 1.80 -12.57 6.88
C THR A 97 2.33 -11.89 8.15
N ALA A 98 2.38 -10.56 8.15
CA ALA A 98 2.89 -9.83 9.31
C ALA A 98 1.98 -10.03 10.53
N ALA A 99 0.68 -10.04 10.32
CA ALA A 99 -0.27 -10.24 11.41
C ALA A 99 -0.12 -11.63 12.02
N LEU A 100 0.14 -12.63 11.19
CA LEU A 100 0.34 -13.97 11.67
C LEU A 100 1.63 -14.07 12.48
N GLU A 101 2.69 -13.43 12.03
CA GLU A 101 3.96 -13.43 12.75
C GLU A 101 3.80 -12.69 14.09
N ASP A 102 3.07 -11.60 14.10
CA ASP A 102 2.85 -10.86 15.33
C ASP A 102 2.07 -11.71 16.34
N GLN A 103 1.09 -12.47 15.87
CA GLN A 103 0.33 -13.32 16.74
C GLN A 103 1.18 -14.45 17.29
N GLN A 104 2.08 -15.00 16.49
CA GLN A 104 2.96 -16.06 16.95
C GLN A 104 3.93 -15.55 18.01
N GLU A 105 4.39 -14.33 17.89
CA GLU A 105 5.29 -13.76 18.89
C GLU A 105 4.56 -13.61 20.21
N GLU A 106 3.29 -13.24 20.18
CA GLU A 106 2.55 -13.12 21.41
C GLU A 106 2.36 -14.45 22.10
N LEU A 107 2.21 -15.51 21.35
CA LEU A 107 2.00 -16.81 21.93
C LEU A 107 3.30 -17.43 22.44
N ALA A 108 4.40 -16.94 21.96
CA ALA A 108 5.67 -17.45 22.43
C ALA A 108 6.05 -16.81 23.76
#